data_0ef446ac562ea5b01cfa53f9d59762e5
#
_entry.id   0ef446ac562ea5b01cfa53f9d59762e5
#
_cell.length_a   1.000
_cell.length_b   1.000
_cell.length_c   1.000
_cell.angle_alpha   90.00
_cell.angle_beta   90.00
_cell.angle_gamma   90.00
#
_symmetry.space_group_name_H-M   'P 1'
#
loop_
_entity.id
_entity.type
_entity.pdbx_description
1 polymer ?
#
loop_
_entity_poly.entity_id
_entity_poly.type
_entity_poly.pdbx_seq_one_letter_code
_entity_poly.pdbx_strand_id
1 'polypeptide(L)'
;MAQAAVMGALSAALAIVSVVVPFAGGLSLLVTVPMGLLGFRYRLRVLLAAAFAASTVAFLIAGISGFMVVLNCAYVGGMTGIIKRRRWGTAAVVAASVAAGIVSGMFIIGALTVLARLRTVTFEAMTANVDGVVAVMSQFEPFRQSAADTRAMFGVALQYWPVLLLGYSIFTMMIVSLVGWWALSRVLERLRGIPDVHKLETPVESGPVAPVPVRLREARFRYPGADHDALRPLTMSVDPGEHVAVTGANGSGKTTLMLLLCGRAPTSGVIDRPGAVGLGQLGGTAVVMQHPESQVLGSRVADDVVWGLPPGTTTDVPGLLGEVGLAGMEDRDTGGLSGGELQRLAVAAALARQPSLLIADEVTTMVDQRGREALLGVLSDLTDRHRVGLVHITHYGNEAEIADKTVNLSDSQDNMVMVANAAAPAPTLNTTPHRGDTVLQLDRVGHVYADGTPWAKSALRDVSFTVSEGDGVLIHGGNGSGKSTLAWIMAGLTTP
;
A
#
# COMPACT_ATOMS: atom_id res chain seq x y z
N MET A 1 5.31 4.80 -2.11
CA MET A 1 5.69 5.65 -3.27
C MET A 1 4.79 5.39 -4.47
N ALA A 2 4.57 4.13 -4.94
CA ALA A 2 3.73 3.83 -6.11
C ALA A 2 2.30 4.43 -6.04
N GLN A 3 1.59 4.30 -4.93
CA GLN A 3 0.24 4.88 -4.77
C GLN A 3 0.22 6.42 -4.91
N ALA A 4 1.26 7.12 -4.41
CA ALA A 4 1.34 8.57 -4.54
C ALA A 4 1.58 8.99 -6.00
N ALA A 5 2.39 8.23 -6.74
CA ALA A 5 2.60 8.45 -8.17
C ALA A 5 1.32 8.24 -8.97
N VAL A 6 0.55 7.18 -8.69
CA VAL A 6 -0.74 6.92 -9.34
C VAL A 6 -1.75 8.05 -9.07
N MET A 7 -1.86 8.53 -7.83
CA MET A 7 -2.76 9.64 -7.49
C MET A 7 -2.32 10.96 -8.15
N GLY A 8 -1.02 11.22 -8.24
CA GLY A 8 -0.48 12.36 -8.98
C GLY A 8 -0.78 12.29 -10.47
N ALA A 9 -0.56 11.13 -11.10
CA ALA A 9 -0.87 10.91 -12.51
C ALA A 9 -2.37 11.05 -12.81
N LEU A 10 -3.24 10.51 -11.95
CA LEU A 10 -4.68 10.68 -12.07
C LEU A 10 -5.10 12.15 -11.98
N SER A 11 -4.49 12.91 -11.06
CA SER A 11 -4.75 14.33 -10.92
C SER A 11 -4.33 15.13 -12.17
N ALA A 12 -3.15 14.80 -12.72
CA ALA A 12 -2.68 15.43 -13.97
C ALA A 12 -3.63 15.11 -15.14
N ALA A 13 -4.03 13.85 -15.31
CA ALA A 13 -4.92 13.41 -16.38
C ALA A 13 -6.28 14.12 -16.31
N LEU A 14 -6.91 14.16 -15.13
CA LEU A 14 -8.20 14.85 -14.92
C LEU A 14 -8.08 16.35 -15.16
N ALA A 15 -6.98 17.00 -14.76
CA ALA A 15 -6.74 18.41 -15.00
C ALA A 15 -6.57 18.72 -16.49
N ILE A 16 -5.80 17.89 -17.22
CA ILE A 16 -5.62 18.03 -18.66
C ILE A 16 -6.96 17.92 -19.38
N VAL A 17 -7.75 16.87 -19.06
CA VAL A 17 -9.08 16.67 -19.66
C VAL A 17 -10.00 17.87 -19.37
N SER A 18 -9.97 18.41 -18.14
CA SER A 18 -10.82 19.53 -17.75
C SER A 18 -10.51 20.83 -18.52
N VAL A 19 -9.27 20.97 -19.02
CA VAL A 19 -8.83 22.17 -19.76
C VAL A 19 -8.94 21.98 -21.26
N VAL A 20 -8.59 20.79 -21.78
CA VAL A 20 -8.50 20.53 -23.21
C VAL A 20 -9.85 20.20 -23.82
N VAL A 21 -10.73 19.51 -23.07
CA VAL A 21 -12.04 19.09 -23.58
C VAL A 21 -13.07 20.19 -23.33
N PRO A 22 -13.74 20.72 -24.38
CA PRO A 22 -14.81 21.69 -24.21
C PRO A 22 -15.90 21.17 -23.26
N PHE A 23 -16.42 22.06 -22.42
CA PHE A 23 -17.48 21.77 -21.41
C PHE A 23 -17.06 20.81 -20.27
N ALA A 24 -15.83 20.31 -20.26
CA ALA A 24 -15.32 19.41 -19.21
C ALA A 24 -14.79 20.15 -17.97
N GLY A 25 -14.88 21.48 -17.89
CA GLY A 25 -14.35 22.29 -16.78
C GLY A 25 -14.79 21.85 -15.38
N GLY A 26 -16.01 21.29 -15.25
CA GLY A 26 -16.51 20.72 -14.00
C GLY A 26 -15.69 19.53 -13.47
N LEU A 27 -14.96 18.82 -14.33
CA LEU A 27 -14.08 17.71 -13.92
C LEU A 27 -12.91 18.20 -13.06
N SER A 28 -12.55 19.49 -13.13
CA SER A 28 -11.53 20.08 -12.27
C SER A 28 -11.82 19.87 -10.79
N LEU A 29 -13.10 19.84 -10.37
CA LEU A 29 -13.49 19.56 -9.01
C LEU A 29 -13.09 18.13 -8.56
N LEU A 30 -13.10 17.17 -9.48
CA LEU A 30 -12.71 15.78 -9.18
C LEU A 30 -11.20 15.66 -8.93
N VAL A 31 -10.37 16.56 -9.46
CA VAL A 31 -8.92 16.59 -9.21
C VAL A 31 -8.61 16.83 -7.72
N THR A 32 -9.52 17.47 -6.99
CA THR A 32 -9.37 17.69 -5.53
C THR A 32 -9.36 16.38 -4.73
N VAL A 33 -10.03 15.33 -5.21
CA VAL A 33 -10.21 14.06 -4.48
C VAL A 33 -8.90 13.26 -4.38
N PRO A 34 -8.15 12.96 -5.47
CA PRO A 34 -6.87 12.28 -5.36
C PRO A 34 -5.87 13.06 -4.50
N MET A 35 -5.81 14.38 -4.64
CA MET A 35 -4.95 15.23 -3.80
C MET A 35 -5.42 15.25 -2.34
N GLY A 36 -6.72 15.17 -2.10
CA GLY A 36 -7.31 15.05 -0.76
C GLY A 36 -6.94 13.72 -0.08
N LEU A 37 -6.97 12.62 -0.83
CA LEU A 37 -6.55 11.30 -0.35
C LEU A 37 -5.06 11.29 -0.01
N LEU A 38 -4.21 11.94 -0.82
CA LEU A 38 -2.78 12.10 -0.50
C LEU A 38 -2.58 12.90 0.79
N GLY A 39 -3.28 14.02 0.97
CA GLY A 39 -3.23 14.84 2.19
C GLY A 39 -3.74 14.10 3.44
N PHE A 40 -4.71 13.18 3.26
CA PHE A 40 -5.25 12.36 4.34
C PHE A 40 -4.30 11.23 4.74
N ARG A 41 -3.73 10.47 3.78
CA ARG A 41 -2.93 9.25 4.04
C ARG A 41 -1.45 9.52 4.28
N TYR A 42 -0.87 10.53 3.61
CA TYR A 42 0.58 10.71 3.57
C TYR A 42 1.04 12.02 4.25
N ARG A 43 2.37 12.16 4.43
CA ARG A 43 2.99 13.38 4.95
C ARG A 43 2.94 14.49 3.89
N LEU A 44 2.99 15.74 4.34
CA LEU A 44 2.95 16.93 3.46
C LEU A 44 4.00 16.89 2.35
N ARG A 45 5.19 16.37 2.62
CA ARG A 45 6.27 16.25 1.61
C ARG A 45 5.85 15.39 0.41
N VAL A 46 5.11 14.31 0.63
CA VAL A 46 4.62 13.42 -0.44
C VAL A 46 3.55 14.12 -1.28
N LEU A 47 2.63 14.85 -0.63
CA LEU A 47 1.62 15.66 -1.30
C LEU A 47 2.28 16.73 -2.19
N LEU A 48 3.27 17.46 -1.66
CA LEU A 48 3.99 18.50 -2.41
C LEU A 48 4.74 17.94 -3.62
N ALA A 49 5.43 16.80 -3.45
CA ALA A 49 6.12 16.14 -4.55
C ALA A 49 5.15 15.67 -5.64
N ALA A 50 4.01 15.05 -5.25
CA ALA A 50 2.99 14.61 -6.20
C ALA A 50 2.32 15.83 -6.92
N ALA A 51 2.03 16.90 -6.19
CA ALA A 51 1.48 18.13 -6.76
C ALA A 51 2.45 18.77 -7.74
N PHE A 52 3.74 18.85 -7.41
CA PHE A 52 4.76 19.38 -8.30
C PHE A 52 4.87 18.55 -9.59
N ALA A 53 4.99 17.23 -9.48
CA ALA A 53 5.08 16.34 -10.63
C ALA A 53 3.81 16.44 -11.52
N ALA A 54 2.61 16.38 -10.90
CA ALA A 54 1.35 16.52 -11.62
C ALA A 54 1.20 17.88 -12.31
N SER A 55 1.61 18.98 -11.64
CA SER A 55 1.57 20.32 -12.21
C SER A 55 2.51 20.47 -13.39
N THR A 56 3.71 19.89 -13.32
CA THR A 56 4.68 19.90 -14.41
C THR A 56 4.13 19.16 -15.64
N VAL A 57 3.55 17.97 -15.47
CA VAL A 57 2.94 17.21 -16.57
C VAL A 57 1.76 17.98 -17.17
N ALA A 58 0.89 18.54 -16.34
CA ALA A 58 -0.25 19.33 -16.81
C ALA A 58 0.19 20.59 -17.54
N PHE A 59 1.30 21.24 -17.12
CA PHE A 59 1.89 22.38 -17.81
C PHE A 59 2.39 22.03 -19.21
N LEU A 60 3.08 20.91 -19.34
CA LEU A 60 3.65 20.49 -20.63
C LEU A 60 2.57 20.16 -21.67
N ILE A 61 1.39 19.69 -21.25
CA ILE A 61 0.33 19.26 -22.16
C ILE A 61 -0.76 20.34 -22.33
N ALA A 62 -1.20 20.96 -21.25
CA ALA A 62 -2.32 21.91 -21.23
C ALA A 62 -1.90 23.37 -20.88
N GLY A 63 -0.59 23.64 -20.88
CA GLY A 63 -0.06 24.97 -20.62
C GLY A 63 -0.33 25.48 -19.21
N ILE A 64 -0.31 26.81 -19.05
CA ILE A 64 -0.46 27.47 -17.73
C ILE A 64 -1.83 27.17 -17.08
N SER A 65 -2.86 26.95 -17.88
CA SER A 65 -4.21 26.64 -17.38
C SER A 65 -4.24 25.28 -16.68
N GLY A 66 -3.62 24.26 -17.27
CA GLY A 66 -3.49 22.95 -16.66
C GLY A 66 -2.67 22.98 -15.36
N PHE A 67 -1.55 23.72 -15.37
CA PHE A 67 -0.75 23.97 -14.18
C PHE A 67 -1.57 24.58 -13.04
N MET A 68 -2.31 25.64 -13.33
CA MET A 68 -3.11 26.34 -12.32
C MET A 68 -4.25 25.47 -11.76
N VAL A 69 -4.89 24.65 -12.60
CA VAL A 69 -5.92 23.71 -12.14
C VAL A 69 -5.34 22.71 -11.15
N VAL A 70 -4.22 22.08 -11.46
CA VAL A 70 -3.58 21.11 -10.54
C VAL A 70 -3.15 21.79 -9.25
N LEU A 71 -2.53 22.97 -9.33
CA LEU A 71 -2.04 23.69 -8.16
C LEU A 71 -3.18 24.05 -7.19
N ASN A 72 -4.28 24.61 -7.72
CA ASN A 72 -5.46 24.96 -6.94
C ASN A 72 -6.11 23.71 -6.32
N CYS A 73 -6.24 22.64 -7.09
CA CYS A 73 -6.83 21.39 -6.61
C CYS A 73 -5.94 20.68 -5.59
N ALA A 74 -4.62 20.74 -5.74
CA ALA A 74 -3.67 20.20 -4.75
C ALA A 74 -3.75 21.01 -3.44
N TYR A 75 -3.90 22.33 -3.52
CA TYR A 75 -4.09 23.17 -2.35
C TYR A 75 -5.40 22.84 -1.63
N VAL A 76 -6.53 22.89 -2.33
CA VAL A 76 -7.86 22.61 -1.75
C VAL A 76 -7.95 21.15 -1.26
N GLY A 77 -7.55 20.18 -2.10
CA GLY A 77 -7.56 18.77 -1.75
C GLY A 77 -6.63 18.47 -0.58
N GLY A 78 -5.39 18.96 -0.63
CA GLY A 78 -4.42 18.79 0.45
C GLY A 78 -4.90 19.37 1.78
N MET A 79 -5.46 20.57 1.76
CA MET A 79 -6.03 21.24 2.94
C MET A 79 -7.18 20.42 3.54
N THR A 80 -8.17 20.03 2.72
CA THR A 80 -9.32 19.24 3.17
C THR A 80 -8.89 17.87 3.68
N GLY A 81 -7.91 17.21 3.04
CA GLY A 81 -7.36 15.95 3.48
C GLY A 81 -6.65 16.04 4.83
N ILE A 82 -5.84 17.07 5.04
CA ILE A 82 -5.13 17.31 6.32
C ILE A 82 -6.12 17.62 7.45
N ILE A 83 -7.12 18.48 7.20
CA ILE A 83 -8.17 18.80 8.18
C ILE A 83 -8.92 17.53 8.59
N LYS A 84 -9.25 16.66 7.63
CA LYS A 84 -9.94 15.40 7.88
C LYS A 84 -9.08 14.40 8.66
N ARG A 85 -7.79 14.33 8.37
CA ARG A 85 -6.83 13.51 9.14
C ARG A 85 -6.74 13.95 10.59
N ARG A 86 -6.78 15.26 10.86
CA ARG A 86 -6.77 15.84 12.21
C ARG A 86 -8.13 15.77 12.91
N ARG A 87 -9.15 15.19 12.25
CA ARG A 87 -10.54 15.10 12.76
C ARG A 87 -11.19 16.45 13.07
N TRP A 88 -10.74 17.52 12.41
CA TRP A 88 -11.37 18.82 12.52
C TRP A 88 -12.65 18.85 11.70
N GLY A 89 -13.65 19.60 12.16
CA GLY A 89 -14.97 19.66 11.53
C GLY A 89 -15.04 20.60 10.31
N THR A 90 -16.24 20.73 9.76
CA THR A 90 -16.54 21.64 8.61
C THR A 90 -16.23 23.09 8.90
N ALA A 91 -16.35 23.52 10.16
CA ALA A 91 -15.99 24.88 10.58
C ALA A 91 -14.51 25.21 10.29
N ALA A 92 -13.61 24.25 10.50
CA ALA A 92 -12.19 24.41 10.16
C ALA A 92 -11.96 24.54 8.65
N VAL A 93 -12.73 23.81 7.81
CA VAL A 93 -12.67 23.94 6.36
C VAL A 93 -13.11 25.34 5.93
N VAL A 94 -14.21 25.83 6.48
CA VAL A 94 -14.72 27.21 6.18
C VAL A 94 -13.68 28.24 6.60
N ALA A 95 -13.15 28.19 7.81
CA ALA A 95 -12.15 29.14 8.27
C ALA A 95 -10.88 29.13 7.40
N ALA A 96 -10.38 27.93 7.07
CA ALA A 96 -9.21 27.79 6.21
C ALA A 96 -9.47 28.27 4.77
N SER A 97 -10.66 28.00 4.21
CA SER A 97 -11.03 28.47 2.86
C SER A 97 -11.22 29.99 2.80
N VAL A 98 -11.77 30.60 3.84
CA VAL A 98 -11.87 32.07 3.94
C VAL A 98 -10.48 32.68 4.00
N ALA A 99 -9.60 32.20 4.87
CA ALA A 99 -8.21 32.67 4.96
C ALA A 99 -7.48 32.54 3.62
N ALA A 100 -7.64 31.42 2.94
CA ALA A 100 -7.06 31.18 1.62
C ALA A 100 -7.64 32.12 0.55
N GLY A 101 -8.95 32.35 0.56
CA GLY A 101 -9.63 33.27 -0.32
C GLY A 101 -9.15 34.71 -0.14
N ILE A 102 -8.92 35.15 1.11
CA ILE A 102 -8.34 36.48 1.42
C ILE A 102 -6.92 36.57 0.84
N VAL A 103 -6.05 35.59 1.11
CA VAL A 103 -4.67 35.59 0.62
C VAL A 103 -4.62 35.57 -0.90
N SER A 104 -5.40 34.72 -1.55
CA SER A 104 -5.49 34.66 -3.01
C SER A 104 -6.05 35.96 -3.61
N GLY A 105 -7.13 36.49 -3.02
CA GLY A 105 -7.74 37.75 -3.46
C GLY A 105 -6.78 38.93 -3.32
N MET A 106 -6.10 39.07 -2.19
CA MET A 106 -5.08 40.12 -1.98
C MET A 106 -3.92 40.01 -2.96
N PHE A 107 -3.47 38.76 -3.25
CA PHE A 107 -2.43 38.53 -4.25
C PHE A 107 -2.87 39.01 -5.65
N ILE A 108 -4.09 38.65 -6.08
CA ILE A 108 -4.63 39.09 -7.41
C ILE A 108 -4.82 40.57 -7.45
N ILE A 109 -5.35 41.19 -6.39
CA ILE A 109 -5.50 42.67 -6.29
C ILE A 109 -4.13 43.34 -6.37
N GLY A 110 -3.13 42.84 -5.62
CA GLY A 110 -1.77 43.35 -5.68
C GLY A 110 -1.15 43.23 -7.07
N ALA A 111 -1.32 42.09 -7.73
CA ALA A 111 -0.84 41.88 -9.09
C ALA A 111 -1.50 42.84 -10.09
N LEU A 112 -2.82 43.04 -10.03
CA LEU A 112 -3.53 43.95 -10.90
C LEU A 112 -3.25 45.44 -10.59
N THR A 113 -2.86 45.76 -9.37
CA THR A 113 -2.41 47.15 -9.04
C THR A 113 -1.01 47.45 -9.57
N VAL A 114 -0.09 46.48 -9.44
CA VAL A 114 1.28 46.63 -9.95
C VAL A 114 1.30 46.55 -11.48
N LEU A 115 0.54 45.62 -12.08
CA LEU A 115 0.42 45.46 -13.52
C LEU A 115 -0.73 46.30 -14.10
N ALA A 116 -0.63 47.62 -13.94
CA ALA A 116 -1.70 48.56 -14.35
C ALA A 116 -2.14 48.36 -15.81
N ARG A 117 -1.22 48.11 -16.73
CA ARG A 117 -1.52 47.85 -18.14
C ARG A 117 -2.37 46.61 -18.36
N LEU A 118 -2.07 45.53 -17.61
CA LEU A 118 -2.88 44.29 -17.66
C LEU A 118 -4.30 44.56 -17.13
N ARG A 119 -4.42 45.30 -16.02
CA ARG A 119 -5.73 45.72 -15.49
C ARG A 119 -6.54 46.48 -16.50
N THR A 120 -5.94 47.50 -17.17
CA THR A 120 -6.65 48.32 -18.19
C THR A 120 -7.17 47.44 -19.32
N VAL A 121 -6.32 46.58 -19.91
CA VAL A 121 -6.72 45.67 -20.99
C VAL A 121 -7.84 44.74 -20.55
N THR A 122 -7.74 44.18 -19.32
CA THR A 122 -8.77 43.27 -18.79
C THR A 122 -10.11 44.00 -18.61
N PHE A 123 -10.09 45.22 -18.08
CA PHE A 123 -11.32 46.01 -17.85
C PHE A 123 -11.93 46.46 -19.14
N GLU A 124 -11.13 46.87 -20.13
CA GLU A 124 -11.60 47.21 -21.47
C GLU A 124 -12.28 46.01 -22.15
N ALA A 125 -11.67 44.81 -22.08
CA ALA A 125 -12.24 43.59 -22.62
C ALA A 125 -13.56 43.21 -21.91
N MET A 126 -13.64 43.34 -20.58
CA MET A 126 -14.86 43.10 -19.82
C MET A 126 -15.96 44.12 -20.20
N THR A 127 -15.62 45.40 -20.32
CA THR A 127 -16.55 46.44 -20.72
C THR A 127 -17.10 46.20 -22.12
N ALA A 128 -16.24 45.86 -23.09
CA ALA A 128 -16.64 45.51 -24.44
C ALA A 128 -17.61 44.30 -24.48
N ASN A 129 -17.38 43.28 -23.67
CA ASN A 129 -18.30 42.15 -23.55
C ASN A 129 -19.65 42.55 -22.98
N VAL A 130 -19.68 43.35 -21.91
CA VAL A 130 -20.91 43.87 -21.32
C VAL A 130 -21.66 44.77 -22.30
N ASP A 131 -20.96 45.69 -22.97
CA ASP A 131 -21.56 46.55 -23.99
C ASP A 131 -22.16 45.72 -25.15
N GLY A 132 -21.54 44.62 -25.56
CA GLY A 132 -22.08 43.67 -26.52
C GLY A 132 -23.39 43.04 -26.06
N VAL A 133 -23.45 42.58 -24.82
CA VAL A 133 -24.67 42.00 -24.22
C VAL A 133 -25.77 43.07 -24.10
N VAL A 134 -25.44 44.25 -23.61
CA VAL A 134 -26.33 45.38 -23.47
C VAL A 134 -26.89 45.80 -24.84
N ALA A 135 -26.07 45.83 -25.90
CA ALA A 135 -26.51 46.13 -27.25
C ALA A 135 -27.54 45.14 -27.79
N VAL A 136 -27.33 43.83 -27.53
CA VAL A 136 -28.31 42.79 -27.89
C VAL A 136 -29.59 42.94 -27.07
N MET A 137 -29.50 43.12 -25.76
CA MET A 137 -30.68 43.28 -24.88
C MET A 137 -31.51 44.52 -25.27
N SER A 138 -30.88 45.60 -25.66
CA SER A 138 -31.54 46.87 -26.03
C SER A 138 -32.36 46.78 -27.33
N GLN A 139 -32.14 45.75 -28.16
CA GLN A 139 -32.95 45.51 -29.37
C GLN A 139 -34.36 45.02 -29.03
N PHE A 140 -34.58 44.49 -27.82
CA PHE A 140 -35.88 43.97 -27.38
C PHE A 140 -36.53 44.96 -26.40
N GLU A 141 -37.71 45.49 -26.74
CA GLU A 141 -38.46 46.46 -25.92
C GLU A 141 -38.55 46.11 -24.43
N PRO A 142 -38.89 44.84 -24.04
CA PRO A 142 -39.03 44.49 -22.62
C PRO A 142 -37.73 44.59 -21.82
N PHE A 143 -36.58 44.56 -22.48
CA PHE A 143 -35.25 44.49 -21.82
C PHE A 143 -34.46 45.80 -21.90
N ARG A 144 -34.97 46.88 -22.54
CA ARG A 144 -34.25 48.15 -22.67
C ARG A 144 -33.87 48.77 -21.33
N GLN A 145 -34.80 48.79 -20.38
CA GLN A 145 -34.53 49.33 -19.05
C GLN A 145 -33.50 48.47 -18.32
N SER A 146 -33.65 47.13 -18.36
CA SER A 146 -32.69 46.18 -17.76
C SER A 146 -31.29 46.31 -18.40
N ALA A 147 -31.19 46.62 -19.68
CA ALA A 147 -29.92 46.87 -20.37
C ALA A 147 -29.22 48.14 -19.83
N ALA A 148 -29.95 49.24 -19.63
CA ALA A 148 -29.40 50.45 -19.04
C ALA A 148 -28.95 50.24 -17.58
N ASP A 149 -29.77 49.53 -16.79
CA ASP A 149 -29.46 49.20 -15.41
C ASP A 149 -28.20 48.28 -15.31
N THR A 150 -28.09 47.31 -16.23
CA THR A 150 -26.91 46.41 -16.29
C THR A 150 -25.63 47.20 -16.53
N ARG A 151 -25.66 48.15 -17.47
CA ARG A 151 -24.51 49.00 -17.77
C ARG A 151 -24.11 49.90 -16.58
N ALA A 152 -25.11 50.51 -15.92
CA ALA A 152 -24.88 51.32 -14.73
C ALA A 152 -24.30 50.52 -13.58
N MET A 153 -24.88 49.35 -13.30
CA MET A 153 -24.36 48.43 -12.27
C MET A 153 -22.93 48.00 -12.55
N PHE A 154 -22.60 47.68 -13.81
CA PHE A 154 -21.25 47.31 -14.20
C PHE A 154 -20.25 48.45 -14.01
N GLY A 155 -20.63 49.69 -14.33
CA GLY A 155 -19.79 50.85 -14.05
C GLY A 155 -19.48 51.05 -12.57
N VAL A 156 -20.49 50.85 -11.69
CA VAL A 156 -20.31 50.85 -10.23
C VAL A 156 -19.42 49.69 -9.79
N ALA A 157 -19.64 48.50 -10.37
CA ALA A 157 -18.81 47.32 -10.06
C ALA A 157 -17.33 47.53 -10.40
N LEU A 158 -17.02 48.19 -11.52
CA LEU A 158 -15.65 48.55 -11.88
C LEU A 158 -15.03 49.60 -10.92
N GLN A 159 -15.83 50.42 -10.26
CA GLN A 159 -15.32 51.35 -9.25
C GLN A 159 -14.91 50.63 -7.98
N TYR A 160 -15.66 49.61 -7.58
CA TYR A 160 -15.42 48.81 -6.37
C TYR A 160 -14.74 47.45 -6.66
N TRP A 161 -14.02 47.33 -7.79
CA TRP A 161 -13.42 46.07 -8.25
C TRP A 161 -12.56 45.35 -7.20
N PRO A 162 -11.77 46.03 -6.32
CA PRO A 162 -10.96 45.31 -5.35
C PRO A 162 -11.80 44.54 -4.32
N VAL A 163 -12.89 45.17 -3.86
CA VAL A 163 -13.80 44.57 -2.85
C VAL A 163 -14.58 43.42 -3.48
N LEU A 164 -15.07 43.60 -4.70
CA LEU A 164 -15.81 42.58 -5.44
C LEU A 164 -14.92 41.36 -5.75
N LEU A 165 -13.67 41.63 -6.17
CA LEU A 165 -12.72 40.56 -6.48
C LEU A 165 -12.30 39.79 -5.22
N LEU A 166 -12.13 40.48 -4.09
CA LEU A 166 -11.86 39.85 -2.80
C LEU A 166 -13.05 38.98 -2.39
N GLY A 167 -14.27 39.50 -2.44
CA GLY A 167 -15.49 38.75 -2.12
C GLY A 167 -15.67 37.52 -3.02
N TYR A 168 -15.45 37.69 -4.34
CA TYR A 168 -15.50 36.62 -5.31
C TYR A 168 -14.45 35.53 -5.02
N SER A 169 -13.22 35.92 -4.69
CA SER A 169 -12.15 34.96 -4.35
C SER A 169 -12.48 34.16 -3.11
N ILE A 170 -12.99 34.82 -2.05
CA ILE A 170 -13.41 34.12 -0.81
C ILE A 170 -14.57 33.16 -1.12
N PHE A 171 -15.58 33.62 -1.84
CA PHE A 171 -16.77 32.85 -2.17
C PHE A 171 -16.42 31.60 -3.00
N THR A 172 -15.63 31.79 -4.05
CA THR A 172 -15.20 30.67 -4.91
C THR A 172 -14.36 29.65 -4.14
N MET A 173 -13.39 30.12 -3.35
CA MET A 173 -12.54 29.23 -2.55
C MET A 173 -13.36 28.43 -1.52
N MET A 174 -14.35 29.05 -0.93
CA MET A 174 -15.25 28.40 0.03
C MET A 174 -16.10 27.33 -0.66
N ILE A 175 -16.73 27.61 -1.80
CA ILE A 175 -17.56 26.64 -2.54
C ILE A 175 -16.70 25.44 -2.97
N VAL A 176 -15.55 25.68 -3.61
CA VAL A 176 -14.68 24.62 -4.10
C VAL A 176 -14.18 23.74 -2.94
N SER A 177 -13.84 24.38 -1.81
CA SER A 177 -13.41 23.64 -0.60
C SER A 177 -14.53 22.80 0.02
N LEU A 178 -15.76 23.31 0.08
CA LEU A 178 -16.91 22.57 0.61
C LEU A 178 -17.30 21.39 -0.29
N VAL A 179 -17.28 21.61 -1.62
CA VAL A 179 -17.51 20.52 -2.59
C VAL A 179 -16.42 19.48 -2.50
N GLY A 180 -15.16 19.87 -2.43
CA GLY A 180 -14.02 18.97 -2.24
C GLY A 180 -14.11 18.20 -0.92
N TRP A 181 -14.49 18.84 0.17
CA TRP A 181 -14.75 18.19 1.47
C TRP A 181 -15.88 17.17 1.41
N TRP A 182 -16.99 17.52 0.78
CA TRP A 182 -18.13 16.62 0.59
C TRP A 182 -17.74 15.40 -0.27
N ALA A 183 -17.09 15.63 -1.43
CA ALA A 183 -16.66 14.58 -2.32
C ALA A 183 -15.66 13.63 -1.64
N LEU A 184 -14.64 14.20 -0.95
CA LEU A 184 -13.67 13.41 -0.18
C LEU A 184 -14.35 12.62 0.94
N SER A 185 -15.38 13.18 1.60
CA SER A 185 -16.15 12.47 2.63
C SER A 185 -16.86 11.27 2.06
N ARG A 186 -17.56 11.42 0.92
CA ARG A 186 -18.25 10.33 0.25
C ARG A 186 -17.30 9.21 -0.19
N VAL A 187 -16.15 9.57 -0.75
CA VAL A 187 -15.13 8.59 -1.14
C VAL A 187 -14.60 7.85 0.08
N LEU A 188 -14.25 8.57 1.16
CA LEU A 188 -13.76 7.93 2.39
C LEU A 188 -14.82 7.07 3.08
N GLU A 189 -16.08 7.45 3.04
CA GLU A 189 -17.19 6.62 3.54
C GLU A 189 -17.32 5.32 2.75
N ARG A 190 -17.23 5.38 1.42
CA ARG A 190 -17.24 4.19 0.57
C ARG A 190 -16.00 3.31 0.79
N LEU A 191 -14.83 3.92 0.97
CA LEU A 191 -13.59 3.20 1.25
C LEU A 191 -13.55 2.59 2.66
N ARG A 192 -14.27 3.16 3.63
CA ARG A 192 -14.41 2.58 4.99
C ARG A 192 -15.16 1.25 4.99
N GLY A 193 -16.02 1.02 4.01
CA GLY A 193 -16.73 -0.25 3.84
C GLY A 193 -15.91 -1.34 3.17
N ILE A 194 -14.70 -1.02 2.65
CA ILE A 194 -13.76 -2.01 2.16
C ILE A 194 -12.88 -2.38 3.36
N PRO A 195 -13.09 -3.55 3.99
CA PRO A 195 -12.21 -4.00 5.06
C PRO A 195 -10.80 -4.08 4.49
N ASP A 196 -9.84 -3.44 5.14
CA ASP A 196 -8.43 -3.70 4.83
C ASP A 196 -8.18 -5.12 5.35
N VAL A 197 -8.30 -6.10 4.44
CA VAL A 197 -8.29 -7.54 4.74
C VAL A 197 -6.99 -7.93 5.44
N HIS A 198 -5.92 -7.16 5.18
CA HIS A 198 -4.57 -7.42 5.72
C HIS A 198 -4.24 -6.58 6.97
N LYS A 199 -5.15 -5.71 7.41
CA LYS A 199 -4.89 -4.93 8.60
C LYS A 199 -5.12 -5.76 9.85
N LEU A 200 -4.03 -6.13 10.51
CA LEU A 200 -4.06 -6.64 11.87
C LEU A 200 -4.52 -5.50 12.79
N GLU A 201 -5.75 -5.57 13.27
CA GLU A 201 -6.26 -4.64 14.28
C GLU A 201 -5.92 -5.20 15.64
N THR A 202 -5.23 -4.41 16.47
CA THR A 202 -5.01 -4.78 17.86
C THR A 202 -6.33 -4.60 18.60
N PRO A 203 -7.02 -5.68 19.02
CA PRO A 203 -8.24 -5.55 19.80
C PRO A 203 -7.91 -4.88 21.13
N VAL A 204 -8.79 -3.98 21.58
CA VAL A 204 -8.72 -3.44 22.93
C VAL A 204 -9.32 -4.49 23.86
N GLU A 205 -8.47 -5.37 24.35
CA GLU A 205 -8.86 -6.42 25.30
C GLU A 205 -8.43 -6.03 26.70
N SER A 206 -9.33 -6.22 27.66
CA SER A 206 -9.08 -5.99 29.09
C SER A 206 -8.77 -7.33 29.73
N GLY A 207 -7.57 -7.52 30.28
CA GLY A 207 -7.21 -8.74 31.00
C GLY A 207 -5.73 -9.12 30.83
N PRO A 208 -5.27 -10.16 31.52
CA PRO A 208 -3.93 -10.71 31.37
C PRO A 208 -3.76 -11.29 29.94
N VAL A 209 -2.57 -11.13 29.41
CA VAL A 209 -2.22 -11.71 28.09
C VAL A 209 -2.07 -13.21 28.24
N ALA A 210 -2.93 -13.98 27.58
CA ALA A 210 -2.90 -15.45 27.58
C ALA A 210 -3.62 -15.97 26.31
N PRO A 211 -2.96 -15.95 25.14
CA PRO A 211 -3.58 -16.32 23.86
C PRO A 211 -3.81 -17.82 23.68
N VAL A 212 -3.10 -18.68 24.42
CA VAL A 212 -3.22 -20.15 24.37
C VAL A 212 -3.53 -20.71 25.76
N PRO A 213 -4.24 -21.88 25.81
CA PRO A 213 -4.80 -22.62 24.70
C PRO A 213 -5.91 -21.84 24.00
N VAL A 214 -5.94 -21.88 22.66
CA VAL A 214 -7.02 -21.30 21.88
C VAL A 214 -7.87 -22.41 21.27
N ARG A 215 -9.20 -22.30 21.38
CA ARG A 215 -10.17 -23.28 20.90
C ARG A 215 -11.23 -22.58 20.06
N LEU A 216 -11.32 -22.97 18.80
CA LEU A 216 -12.36 -22.53 17.88
C LEU A 216 -13.44 -23.60 17.86
N ARG A 217 -14.72 -23.20 17.99
CA ARG A 217 -15.88 -24.09 17.88
C ARG A 217 -16.84 -23.51 16.84
N GLU A 218 -16.98 -24.19 15.72
CA GLU A 218 -17.84 -23.77 14.60
C GLU A 218 -17.59 -22.29 14.21
N ALA A 219 -16.36 -21.83 14.36
CA ALA A 219 -15.98 -20.46 14.08
C ALA A 219 -16.02 -20.21 12.56
N ARG A 220 -16.86 -19.29 12.13
CA ARG A 220 -16.92 -18.85 10.74
C ARG A 220 -16.81 -17.36 10.63
N PHE A 221 -16.39 -16.90 9.45
CA PHE A 221 -16.25 -15.47 9.19
C PHE A 221 -16.73 -15.12 7.79
N ARG A 222 -17.56 -14.06 7.73
CA ARG A 222 -18.02 -13.44 6.49
C ARG A 222 -17.70 -11.97 6.52
N TYR A 223 -17.07 -11.46 5.46
CA TYR A 223 -16.80 -10.03 5.33
C TYR A 223 -18.12 -9.26 5.12
N PRO A 224 -18.23 -8.02 5.64
CA PRO A 224 -19.40 -7.18 5.41
C PRO A 224 -19.63 -6.96 3.90
N GLY A 225 -20.86 -7.27 3.44
CA GLY A 225 -21.24 -7.16 2.04
C GLY A 225 -20.83 -8.31 1.14
N ALA A 226 -20.22 -9.38 1.68
CA ALA A 226 -19.92 -10.59 0.90
C ALA A 226 -21.10 -11.58 0.95
N ASP A 227 -21.34 -12.27 -0.18
CA ASP A 227 -22.43 -13.27 -0.31
C ASP A 227 -22.02 -14.64 0.25
N HIS A 228 -20.74 -14.90 0.45
CA HIS A 228 -20.19 -16.18 0.91
C HIS A 228 -19.25 -16.02 2.10
N ASP A 229 -19.07 -17.11 2.84
CA ASP A 229 -18.16 -17.13 3.98
C ASP A 229 -16.69 -17.16 3.48
N ALA A 230 -15.88 -16.26 4.03
CA ALA A 230 -14.42 -16.24 3.79
C ALA A 230 -13.70 -17.32 4.59
N LEU A 231 -14.26 -17.70 5.74
CA LEU A 231 -13.88 -18.89 6.48
C LEU A 231 -15.18 -19.66 6.79
N ARG A 232 -15.26 -20.89 6.32
CA ARG A 232 -16.36 -21.82 6.64
C ARG A 232 -16.30 -22.23 8.11
N PRO A 233 -17.39 -22.79 8.70
CA PRO A 233 -17.35 -23.25 10.08
C PRO A 233 -16.17 -24.17 10.34
N LEU A 234 -15.33 -23.78 11.29
CA LEU A 234 -14.10 -24.49 11.64
C LEU A 234 -14.05 -24.77 13.14
N THR A 235 -13.73 -26.01 13.48
CA THR A 235 -13.45 -26.45 14.85
C THR A 235 -12.00 -26.91 14.92
N MET A 236 -11.17 -26.24 15.73
CA MET A 236 -9.76 -26.58 15.95
C MET A 236 -9.28 -26.09 17.31
N SER A 237 -8.16 -26.61 17.78
CA SER A 237 -7.49 -26.15 18.98
C SER A 237 -5.99 -26.03 18.76
N VAL A 238 -5.36 -25.09 19.49
CA VAL A 238 -3.90 -24.98 19.59
C VAL A 238 -3.55 -24.88 21.08
N ASP A 239 -2.79 -25.85 21.55
CA ASP A 239 -2.31 -25.93 22.94
C ASP A 239 -0.88 -25.35 23.05
N PRO A 240 -0.40 -24.96 24.24
CA PRO A 240 0.97 -24.50 24.44
C PRO A 240 2.00 -25.57 24.05
N GLY A 241 2.93 -25.24 23.16
CA GLY A 241 3.95 -26.18 22.66
C GLY A 241 3.44 -27.10 21.54
N GLU A 242 2.26 -26.85 21.00
CA GLU A 242 1.69 -27.65 19.90
C GLU A 242 1.96 -26.99 18.55
N HIS A 243 2.38 -27.75 17.57
CA HIS A 243 2.55 -27.34 16.18
C HIS A 243 1.33 -27.74 15.34
N VAL A 244 0.55 -26.78 14.90
CA VAL A 244 -0.62 -27.00 14.03
C VAL A 244 -0.34 -26.45 12.64
N ALA A 245 -0.32 -27.32 11.64
CA ALA A 245 -0.23 -26.91 10.24
C ALA A 245 -1.63 -26.62 9.68
N VAL A 246 -1.74 -25.49 8.95
CA VAL A 246 -2.97 -25.12 8.25
C VAL A 246 -2.70 -25.12 6.76
N THR A 247 -3.42 -25.97 6.03
CA THR A 247 -3.31 -26.14 4.58
C THR A 247 -4.60 -25.72 3.89
N GLY A 248 -4.54 -25.53 2.56
CA GLY A 248 -5.73 -25.24 1.75
C GLY A 248 -5.40 -24.40 0.52
N ALA A 249 -6.29 -24.46 -0.47
CA ALA A 249 -6.18 -23.71 -1.70
C ALA A 249 -6.22 -22.19 -1.47
N ASN A 250 -5.85 -21.41 -2.49
CA ASN A 250 -6.02 -19.96 -2.44
C ASN A 250 -7.50 -19.59 -2.31
N GLY A 251 -7.81 -18.68 -1.36
CA GLY A 251 -9.19 -18.31 -1.05
C GLY A 251 -9.91 -19.22 -0.07
N SER A 252 -9.27 -20.29 0.47
CA SER A 252 -9.89 -21.20 1.45
C SER A 252 -10.10 -20.59 2.84
N GLY A 253 -9.58 -19.38 3.11
CA GLY A 253 -9.75 -18.68 4.38
C GLY A 253 -8.55 -18.69 5.31
N LYS A 254 -7.34 -19.11 4.86
CA LYS A 254 -6.11 -19.16 5.68
C LYS A 254 -5.79 -17.80 6.34
N THR A 255 -5.75 -16.73 5.57
CA THR A 255 -5.54 -15.37 6.08
C THR A 255 -6.68 -14.94 7.01
N THR A 256 -7.91 -15.35 6.73
CA THR A 256 -9.06 -15.08 7.60
C THR A 256 -8.92 -15.79 8.95
N LEU A 257 -8.49 -17.04 8.95
CA LEU A 257 -8.20 -17.79 10.18
C LEU A 257 -7.08 -17.10 10.99
N MET A 258 -5.99 -16.68 10.34
CA MET A 258 -4.94 -15.89 10.99
C MET A 258 -5.51 -14.65 11.69
N LEU A 259 -6.40 -13.90 11.01
CA LEU A 259 -7.02 -12.70 11.59
C LEU A 259 -7.89 -13.02 12.81
N LEU A 260 -8.62 -14.15 12.80
CA LEU A 260 -9.41 -14.62 13.93
C LEU A 260 -8.52 -15.00 15.12
N LEU A 261 -7.41 -15.67 14.87
CA LEU A 261 -6.42 -16.00 15.89
C LEU A 261 -5.74 -14.76 16.46
N CYS A 262 -5.59 -13.70 15.65
CA CYS A 262 -5.09 -12.37 16.06
C CYS A 262 -6.13 -11.51 16.80
N GLY A 263 -7.33 -12.05 17.11
CA GLY A 263 -8.32 -11.37 17.94
C GLY A 263 -9.51 -10.75 17.21
N ARG A 264 -9.63 -10.97 15.89
CA ARG A 264 -10.86 -10.60 15.16
C ARG A 264 -12.01 -11.49 15.63
N ALA A 265 -13.18 -10.89 15.92
CA ALA A 265 -14.34 -11.65 16.30
C ALA A 265 -14.91 -12.46 15.11
N PRO A 266 -15.32 -13.72 15.30
CA PRO A 266 -16.01 -14.50 14.26
C PRO A 266 -17.40 -13.95 13.99
N THR A 267 -17.95 -14.20 12.81
CA THR A 267 -19.33 -13.85 12.47
C THR A 267 -20.32 -14.75 13.21
N SER A 268 -19.97 -16.02 13.43
CA SER A 268 -20.66 -16.96 14.31
C SER A 268 -19.69 -18.02 14.78
N GLY A 269 -20.11 -18.83 15.75
CA GLY A 269 -19.25 -19.73 16.50
C GLY A 269 -18.55 -18.99 17.63
N VAL A 270 -17.62 -19.69 18.30
CA VAL A 270 -16.93 -19.18 19.50
C VAL A 270 -15.42 -19.40 19.38
N ILE A 271 -14.65 -18.45 19.87
CA ILE A 271 -13.20 -18.58 20.05
C ILE A 271 -12.92 -18.39 21.53
N ASP A 272 -12.59 -19.49 22.21
CA ASP A 272 -12.27 -19.51 23.63
C ASP A 272 -10.77 -19.41 23.86
N ARG A 273 -10.35 -18.59 24.83
CA ARG A 273 -8.96 -18.45 25.27
C ARG A 273 -8.92 -17.95 26.72
N PRO A 274 -7.83 -18.25 27.49
CA PRO A 274 -7.77 -17.89 28.91
C PRO A 274 -7.69 -16.38 29.17
N GLY A 275 -7.18 -15.60 28.23
CA GLY A 275 -6.98 -14.17 28.37
C GLY A 275 -6.89 -13.43 27.05
N ALA A 276 -6.33 -12.24 27.09
CA ALA A 276 -6.18 -11.37 25.93
C ALA A 276 -5.20 -11.97 24.90
N VAL A 277 -5.44 -11.69 23.61
CA VAL A 277 -4.56 -12.08 22.49
C VAL A 277 -3.17 -11.47 22.62
N GLY A 278 -3.08 -10.23 23.09
CA GLY A 278 -1.81 -9.53 23.27
C GLY A 278 -0.99 -9.44 21.98
N LEU A 279 -1.63 -9.11 20.83
CA LEU A 279 -0.94 -9.06 19.54
C LEU A 279 0.27 -8.12 19.58
N GLY A 280 1.47 -8.68 19.31
CA GLY A 280 2.74 -7.96 19.36
C GLY A 280 3.23 -7.57 20.75
N GLN A 281 2.55 -7.98 21.83
CA GLN A 281 2.96 -7.77 23.22
C GLN A 281 3.82 -8.93 23.73
N LEU A 282 4.54 -8.68 24.84
CA LEU A 282 5.30 -9.73 25.54
C LEU A 282 4.35 -10.84 26.04
N GLY A 283 4.70 -12.08 25.77
CA GLY A 283 3.89 -13.24 26.14
C GLY A 283 2.62 -13.45 25.30
N GLY A 284 2.38 -12.58 24.31
CA GLY A 284 1.17 -12.58 23.49
C GLY A 284 1.27 -13.38 22.21
N THR A 285 0.53 -12.93 21.20
CA THR A 285 0.53 -13.51 19.86
C THR A 285 1.52 -12.74 18.98
N ALA A 286 2.42 -13.45 18.31
CA ALA A 286 3.28 -12.91 17.26
C ALA A 286 2.90 -13.47 15.90
N VAL A 287 3.13 -12.70 14.84
CA VAL A 287 2.85 -13.09 13.45
C VAL A 287 4.09 -12.86 12.60
N VAL A 288 4.47 -13.87 11.84
CA VAL A 288 5.49 -13.77 10.79
C VAL A 288 4.77 -13.93 9.45
N MET A 289 4.88 -12.92 8.60
CA MET A 289 4.15 -12.84 7.33
C MET A 289 4.98 -13.37 6.15
N GLN A 290 4.30 -13.71 5.08
CA GLN A 290 4.88 -14.18 3.81
C GLN A 290 5.95 -13.22 3.23
N HIS A 291 5.77 -11.90 3.38
CA HIS A 291 6.66 -10.86 2.89
C HIS A 291 7.42 -10.20 4.05
N PRO A 292 8.60 -10.71 4.41
CA PRO A 292 9.35 -10.20 5.57
C PRO A 292 9.76 -8.73 5.41
N GLU A 293 9.95 -8.23 4.18
CA GLU A 293 10.30 -6.84 3.91
C GLU A 293 9.25 -5.85 4.44
N SER A 294 8.01 -6.29 4.59
CA SER A 294 6.93 -5.46 5.15
C SER A 294 6.98 -5.34 6.67
N GLN A 295 7.72 -6.22 7.34
CA GLN A 295 7.84 -6.30 8.79
C GLN A 295 9.13 -5.68 9.33
N VAL A 296 10.19 -5.62 8.51
CA VAL A 296 11.48 -5.05 8.90
C VAL A 296 11.39 -3.53 9.02
N LEU A 297 11.72 -3.00 10.17
CA LEU A 297 11.64 -1.59 10.53
C LEU A 297 13.01 -1.00 10.93
N GLY A 298 13.90 -1.83 11.47
CA GLY A 298 15.25 -1.46 11.86
C GLY A 298 16.19 -1.36 10.66
N SER A 299 17.17 -0.45 10.71
CA SER A 299 18.22 -0.36 9.70
C SER A 299 19.34 -1.37 9.93
N ARG A 300 19.51 -1.85 11.17
CA ARG A 300 20.41 -2.93 11.55
C ARG A 300 19.64 -4.13 12.05
N VAL A 301 20.20 -5.31 11.90
CA VAL A 301 19.63 -6.58 12.34
C VAL A 301 19.29 -6.54 13.84
N ALA A 302 20.23 -6.11 14.68
CA ALA A 302 20.00 -6.03 16.13
C ALA A 302 18.91 -5.03 16.50
N ASP A 303 18.84 -3.88 15.82
CA ASP A 303 17.84 -2.84 16.07
C ASP A 303 16.43 -3.35 15.71
N ASP A 304 16.32 -4.17 14.66
CA ASP A 304 15.04 -4.73 14.21
C ASP A 304 14.50 -5.76 15.20
N VAL A 305 15.37 -6.63 15.75
CA VAL A 305 14.98 -7.63 16.75
C VAL A 305 14.33 -7.00 17.97
N VAL A 306 14.86 -5.88 18.46
CA VAL A 306 14.33 -5.19 19.66
C VAL A 306 13.30 -4.11 19.35
N TRP A 307 12.98 -3.89 18.08
CA TRP A 307 12.07 -2.82 17.66
C TRP A 307 10.69 -2.96 18.30
N GLY A 308 10.26 -1.91 19.01
CA GLY A 308 8.93 -1.86 19.64
C GLY A 308 8.76 -2.67 20.91
N LEU A 309 9.83 -3.24 21.46
CA LEU A 309 9.80 -3.82 22.80
C LEU A 309 9.61 -2.71 23.87
N PRO A 310 8.95 -3.02 25.01
CA PRO A 310 8.81 -2.07 26.09
C PRO A 310 10.17 -1.58 26.61
N PRO A 311 10.29 -0.30 26.99
CA PRO A 311 11.52 0.23 27.56
C PRO A 311 11.97 -0.59 28.80
N GLY A 312 13.27 -0.98 28.82
CA GLY A 312 13.84 -1.78 29.90
C GLY A 312 13.72 -3.28 29.73
N THR A 313 13.16 -3.77 28.61
CA THR A 313 13.20 -5.19 28.28
C THR A 313 14.63 -5.60 27.97
N THR A 314 15.18 -6.54 28.72
CA THR A 314 16.48 -7.18 28.43
C THR A 314 16.26 -8.32 27.46
N THR A 315 16.90 -8.27 26.30
CA THR A 315 16.79 -9.28 25.24
C THR A 315 18.18 -9.76 24.86
N ASP A 316 18.39 -11.07 24.87
CA ASP A 316 19.62 -11.68 24.36
C ASP A 316 19.57 -11.75 22.83
N VAL A 317 19.91 -10.61 22.18
CA VAL A 317 19.90 -10.50 20.71
C VAL A 317 20.86 -11.49 20.05
N PRO A 318 22.13 -11.65 20.51
CA PRO A 318 23.03 -12.64 19.92
C PRO A 318 22.50 -14.08 20.04
N GLY A 319 21.91 -14.43 21.19
CA GLY A 319 21.29 -15.75 21.39
C GLY A 319 20.15 -16.01 20.42
N LEU A 320 19.21 -15.07 20.31
CA LEU A 320 18.06 -15.17 19.37
C LEU A 320 18.51 -15.24 17.89
N LEU A 321 19.50 -14.46 17.51
CA LEU A 321 20.06 -14.52 16.16
C LEU A 321 20.77 -15.84 15.92
N GLY A 322 21.43 -16.40 16.95
CA GLY A 322 22.02 -17.74 16.90
C GLY A 322 20.98 -18.83 16.65
N GLU A 323 19.83 -18.78 17.35
CA GLU A 323 18.72 -19.73 17.19
C GLU A 323 18.15 -19.76 15.76
N VAL A 324 18.08 -18.62 15.10
CA VAL A 324 17.58 -18.52 13.71
C VAL A 324 18.68 -18.63 12.65
N GLY A 325 19.91 -18.93 13.03
CA GLY A 325 21.05 -19.09 12.11
C GLY A 325 21.53 -17.76 11.49
N LEU A 326 21.45 -16.66 12.25
CA LEU A 326 21.97 -15.33 11.89
C LEU A 326 23.06 -14.85 12.86
N ALA A 327 23.76 -15.77 13.55
CA ALA A 327 24.83 -15.45 14.47
C ALA A 327 25.90 -14.59 13.82
N GLY A 328 26.36 -13.53 14.50
CA GLY A 328 27.39 -12.61 14.01
C GLY A 328 26.91 -11.59 12.96
N MET A 329 25.58 -11.48 12.76
CA MET A 329 25.00 -10.51 11.82
C MET A 329 24.38 -9.28 12.51
N GLU A 330 24.62 -9.07 13.79
CA GLU A 330 23.98 -8.06 14.64
C GLU A 330 24.08 -6.64 14.05
N ASP A 331 25.26 -6.29 13.54
CA ASP A 331 25.57 -4.96 13.00
C ASP A 331 25.31 -4.82 11.51
N ARG A 332 24.84 -5.88 10.84
CA ARG A 332 24.59 -5.87 9.40
C ARG A 332 23.36 -5.02 9.05
N ASP A 333 23.45 -4.32 7.93
CA ASP A 333 22.32 -3.55 7.35
C ASP A 333 21.24 -4.52 6.87
N THR A 334 19.97 -4.27 7.27
CA THR A 334 18.82 -5.10 6.90
C THR A 334 18.52 -5.07 5.40
N GLY A 335 18.84 -3.97 4.71
CA GLY A 335 18.67 -3.84 3.26
C GLY A 335 19.61 -4.71 2.43
N GLY A 336 20.66 -5.25 3.05
CA GLY A 336 21.61 -6.16 2.41
C GLY A 336 21.34 -7.65 2.64
N LEU A 337 20.27 -7.99 3.34
CA LEU A 337 19.90 -9.38 3.64
C LEU A 337 19.19 -10.04 2.44
N SER A 338 19.42 -11.34 2.26
CA SER A 338 18.64 -12.16 1.33
C SER A 338 17.22 -12.39 1.88
N GLY A 339 16.26 -12.79 1.02
CA GLY A 339 14.88 -13.07 1.44
C GLY A 339 14.81 -14.11 2.57
N GLY A 340 15.64 -15.15 2.53
CA GLY A 340 15.69 -16.15 3.60
C GLY A 340 16.32 -15.63 4.91
N GLU A 341 17.31 -14.72 4.83
CA GLU A 341 17.85 -14.05 6.02
C GLU A 341 16.82 -13.08 6.62
N LEU A 342 16.09 -12.33 5.78
CA LEU A 342 15.00 -11.46 6.22
C LEU A 342 13.87 -12.26 6.91
N GLN A 343 13.54 -13.44 6.38
CA GLN A 343 12.52 -14.30 6.98
C GLN A 343 12.96 -14.79 8.37
N ARG A 344 14.22 -15.22 8.51
CA ARG A 344 14.78 -15.61 9.80
C ARG A 344 14.88 -14.44 10.78
N LEU A 345 15.21 -13.24 10.30
CA LEU A 345 15.17 -12.03 11.10
C LEU A 345 13.75 -11.73 11.63
N ALA A 346 12.72 -11.86 10.79
CA ALA A 346 11.33 -11.68 11.22
C ALA A 346 10.92 -12.69 12.31
N VAL A 347 11.43 -13.95 12.22
CA VAL A 347 11.23 -14.94 13.29
C VAL A 347 11.96 -14.51 14.56
N ALA A 348 13.23 -14.09 14.51
CA ALA A 348 13.97 -13.60 15.68
C ALA A 348 13.27 -12.40 16.35
N ALA A 349 12.79 -11.43 15.54
CA ALA A 349 12.02 -10.28 16.04
C ALA A 349 10.68 -10.69 16.70
N ALA A 350 10.03 -11.74 16.19
CA ALA A 350 8.85 -12.32 16.82
C ALA A 350 9.19 -12.98 18.16
N LEU A 351 10.28 -13.74 18.24
CA LEU A 351 10.74 -14.43 19.46
C LEU A 351 11.21 -13.48 20.55
N ALA A 352 11.76 -12.33 20.20
CA ALA A 352 12.16 -11.30 21.17
C ALA A 352 10.99 -10.84 22.05
N ARG A 353 9.74 -11.08 21.63
CA ARG A 353 8.51 -10.81 22.39
C ARG A 353 8.10 -11.99 23.28
N GLN A 354 8.86 -13.09 23.29
CA GLN A 354 8.55 -14.30 24.05
C GLN A 354 7.08 -14.74 23.85
N PRO A 355 6.61 -14.93 22.60
CA PRO A 355 5.21 -15.16 22.33
C PRO A 355 4.75 -16.50 22.91
N SER A 356 3.51 -16.56 23.42
CA SER A 356 2.86 -17.84 23.74
C SER A 356 2.21 -18.47 22.51
N LEU A 357 1.86 -17.66 21.49
CA LEU A 357 1.34 -18.11 20.20
C LEU A 357 2.12 -17.45 19.07
N LEU A 358 2.68 -18.26 18.17
CA LEU A 358 3.32 -17.80 16.94
C LEU A 358 2.47 -18.24 15.74
N ILE A 359 2.14 -17.32 14.86
CA ILE A 359 1.48 -17.60 13.59
C ILE A 359 2.47 -17.33 12.46
N ALA A 360 2.82 -18.36 11.70
CA ALA A 360 3.75 -18.30 10.57
C ALA A 360 2.95 -18.42 9.26
N ASP A 361 2.77 -17.32 8.54
CA ASP A 361 1.97 -17.28 7.31
C ASP A 361 2.87 -17.42 6.08
N GLU A 362 2.87 -18.61 5.47
CA GLU A 362 3.61 -18.96 4.24
C GLU A 362 5.10 -18.57 4.28
N VAL A 363 5.72 -18.66 5.44
CA VAL A 363 7.08 -18.16 5.71
C VAL A 363 8.18 -18.86 4.89
N THR A 364 7.89 -20.01 4.31
CA THR A 364 8.83 -20.80 3.51
C THR A 364 8.79 -20.51 2.02
N THR A 365 7.79 -19.76 1.55
CA THR A 365 7.51 -19.56 0.09
C THR A 365 8.62 -18.76 -0.61
N MET A 366 9.28 -17.83 0.08
CA MET A 366 10.34 -16.98 -0.49
C MET A 366 11.75 -17.52 -0.24
N VAL A 367 11.87 -18.75 0.28
CA VAL A 367 13.13 -19.33 0.70
C VAL A 367 13.48 -20.52 -0.20
N ASP A 368 14.76 -20.68 -0.53
CA ASP A 368 15.22 -21.87 -1.26
C ASP A 368 15.14 -23.13 -0.40
N GLN A 369 15.32 -24.29 -1.01
CA GLN A 369 15.11 -25.57 -0.33
C GLN A 369 15.96 -25.71 0.94
N ARG A 370 17.24 -25.32 0.93
CA ARG A 370 18.12 -25.39 2.11
C ARG A 370 17.68 -24.45 3.21
N GLY A 371 17.31 -23.23 2.84
CA GLY A 371 16.80 -22.24 3.78
C GLY A 371 15.45 -22.64 4.36
N ARG A 372 14.60 -23.35 3.57
CA ARG A 372 13.32 -23.90 4.00
C ARG A 372 13.51 -24.97 5.09
N GLU A 373 14.37 -25.95 4.83
CA GLU A 373 14.69 -27.00 5.81
C GLU A 373 15.23 -26.40 7.12
N ALA A 374 16.14 -25.42 7.02
CA ALA A 374 16.67 -24.74 8.19
C ALA A 374 15.59 -23.96 8.96
N LEU A 375 14.68 -23.26 8.26
CA LEU A 375 13.59 -22.51 8.89
C LEU A 375 12.57 -23.43 9.56
N LEU A 376 12.22 -24.54 8.92
CA LEU A 376 11.32 -25.54 9.51
C LEU A 376 11.94 -26.18 10.78
N GLY A 377 13.25 -26.42 10.76
CA GLY A 377 13.98 -26.88 11.96
C GLY A 377 13.89 -25.86 13.10
N VAL A 378 14.06 -24.56 12.81
CA VAL A 378 13.87 -23.48 13.79
C VAL A 378 12.45 -23.50 14.35
N LEU A 379 11.43 -23.56 13.48
CA LEU A 379 10.03 -23.52 13.91
C LEU A 379 9.68 -24.75 14.80
N SER A 380 10.18 -25.93 14.50
CA SER A 380 10.01 -27.13 15.31
C SER A 380 10.68 -26.97 16.67
N ASP A 381 11.92 -26.50 16.71
CA ASP A 381 12.66 -26.25 17.95
C ASP A 381 11.93 -25.28 18.90
N LEU A 382 11.16 -24.32 18.36
CA LEU A 382 10.41 -23.35 19.14
C LEU A 382 9.27 -23.96 19.96
N THR A 383 8.57 -24.93 19.41
CA THR A 383 7.50 -25.64 20.12
C THR A 383 8.07 -26.44 21.29
N ASP A 384 9.19 -27.10 21.07
CA ASP A 384 9.83 -27.97 22.07
C ASP A 384 10.53 -27.18 23.19
N ARG A 385 11.34 -26.18 22.82
CA ARG A 385 12.18 -25.42 23.77
C ARG A 385 11.44 -24.32 24.50
N HIS A 386 10.61 -23.56 23.77
CA HIS A 386 9.94 -22.37 24.32
C HIS A 386 8.46 -22.62 24.65
N ARG A 387 7.93 -23.81 24.38
CA ARG A 387 6.52 -24.19 24.56
C ARG A 387 5.56 -23.21 23.88
N VAL A 388 5.98 -22.64 22.74
CA VAL A 388 5.18 -21.72 21.92
C VAL A 388 4.14 -22.56 21.16
N GLY A 389 2.85 -22.22 21.24
CA GLY A 389 1.85 -22.75 20.31
C GLY A 389 2.14 -22.20 18.92
N LEU A 390 2.34 -23.07 17.92
CA LEU A 390 2.67 -22.68 16.56
C LEU A 390 1.51 -22.99 15.62
N VAL A 391 1.06 -21.97 14.89
CA VAL A 391 0.16 -22.15 13.74
C VAL A 391 0.94 -21.84 12.47
N HIS A 392 1.24 -22.88 11.71
CA HIS A 392 2.02 -22.80 10.48
C HIS A 392 1.09 -22.92 9.26
N ILE A 393 0.88 -21.83 8.55
CA ILE A 393 0.09 -21.79 7.32
C ILE A 393 1.03 -22.08 6.14
N THR A 394 0.72 -23.15 5.39
CA THR A 394 1.55 -23.58 4.25
C THR A 394 0.73 -24.15 3.11
N HIS A 395 1.29 -24.10 1.90
CA HIS A 395 0.78 -24.75 0.70
C HIS A 395 1.46 -26.12 0.44
N TYR A 396 2.52 -26.43 1.17
CA TYR A 396 3.34 -27.62 0.93
C TYR A 396 2.93 -28.74 1.87
N GLY A 397 2.51 -29.89 1.29
CA GLY A 397 2.07 -31.05 2.08
C GLY A 397 3.17 -31.63 2.97
N ASN A 398 4.42 -31.65 2.49
CA ASN A 398 5.58 -32.13 3.24
C ASN A 398 5.91 -31.27 4.48
N GLU A 399 5.55 -30.01 4.49
CA GLU A 399 5.70 -29.14 5.66
C GLU A 399 4.63 -29.41 6.71
N ALA A 400 3.44 -29.81 6.26
CA ALA A 400 2.34 -30.18 7.16
C ALA A 400 2.58 -31.54 7.88
N GLU A 401 3.42 -32.41 7.32
CA GLU A 401 3.77 -33.70 7.92
C GLU A 401 4.63 -33.58 9.19
N ILE A 402 5.30 -32.44 9.38
CA ILE A 402 6.15 -32.16 10.55
C ILE A 402 5.31 -31.72 11.75
N ALA A 403 4.06 -31.27 11.52
CA ALA A 403 3.19 -30.74 12.55
C ALA A 403 2.49 -31.84 13.34
N ASP A 404 2.18 -31.58 14.63
CA ASP A 404 1.41 -32.45 15.49
C ASP A 404 -0.01 -32.67 14.99
N LYS A 405 -0.60 -31.61 14.41
CA LYS A 405 -1.93 -31.60 13.83
C LYS A 405 -1.95 -30.89 12.50
N THR A 406 -2.77 -31.35 11.56
CA THR A 406 -3.01 -30.70 10.29
C THR A 406 -4.49 -30.36 10.13
N VAL A 407 -4.76 -29.12 9.74
CA VAL A 407 -6.10 -28.61 9.44
C VAL A 407 -6.16 -28.20 7.96
N ASN A 408 -7.02 -28.90 7.19
CA ASN A 408 -7.24 -28.57 5.77
C ASN A 408 -8.50 -27.73 5.62
N LEU A 409 -8.36 -26.51 5.11
CA LEU A 409 -9.49 -25.57 4.90
C LEU A 409 -10.22 -25.79 3.57
N SER A 410 -9.71 -26.65 2.69
CA SER A 410 -10.34 -26.91 1.37
C SER A 410 -11.44 -27.96 1.42
N ASP A 411 -11.44 -28.87 2.39
CA ASP A 411 -12.37 -29.98 2.49
C ASP A 411 -13.64 -29.62 3.28
N SER A 412 -14.79 -29.92 2.69
CA SER A 412 -16.12 -29.52 3.20
C SER A 412 -16.73 -30.51 4.19
N GLN A 413 -16.10 -31.63 4.50
CA GLN A 413 -16.59 -32.64 5.43
C GLN A 413 -15.42 -33.32 6.15
N ASP A 414 -15.45 -33.26 7.50
CA ASP A 414 -14.47 -33.83 8.45
C ASP A 414 -13.04 -33.27 8.42
N ASN A 415 -12.81 -32.28 9.26
CA ASN A 415 -11.54 -31.54 9.41
C ASN A 415 -10.39 -32.34 10.08
N MET A 416 -10.35 -33.66 9.98
CA MET A 416 -9.24 -34.47 10.43
C MET A 416 -8.98 -35.59 9.43
N VAL A 417 -8.16 -35.33 8.43
CA VAL A 417 -7.63 -36.35 7.54
C VAL A 417 -6.12 -36.45 7.73
N MET A 418 -5.69 -37.63 8.25
CA MET A 418 -4.31 -38.06 8.10
C MET A 418 -4.06 -38.28 6.61
N VAL A 419 -3.29 -37.44 5.97
CA VAL A 419 -2.95 -37.59 4.54
C VAL A 419 -1.83 -38.62 4.44
N ALA A 420 -2.19 -39.84 4.04
CA ALA A 420 -1.22 -40.78 3.52
C ALA A 420 -0.76 -40.35 2.14
N ASN A 421 0.54 -40.17 1.99
CA ASN A 421 1.20 -39.76 0.75
C ASN A 421 0.95 -40.79 -0.38
N ALA A 422 0.30 -40.34 -1.47
CA ALA A 422 0.41 -40.97 -2.77
C ALA A 422 1.34 -40.12 -3.64
N ALA A 423 2.58 -40.51 -3.76
CA ALA A 423 3.52 -39.94 -4.70
C ALA A 423 2.96 -40.07 -6.13
N ALA A 424 2.67 -38.94 -6.76
CA ALA A 424 2.35 -38.91 -8.17
C ALA A 424 3.57 -39.37 -8.98
N PRO A 425 3.41 -40.24 -10.01
CA PRO A 425 4.54 -40.66 -10.82
C PRO A 425 5.11 -39.43 -11.57
N ALA A 426 6.43 -39.30 -11.53
CA ALA A 426 7.15 -38.27 -12.25
C ALA A 426 6.83 -38.36 -13.74
N PRO A 427 6.54 -37.24 -14.44
CA PRO A 427 6.32 -37.25 -15.86
C PRO A 427 7.62 -37.70 -16.57
N THR A 428 7.53 -38.78 -17.34
CA THR A 428 8.62 -39.19 -18.24
C THR A 428 8.75 -38.18 -19.36
N LEU A 429 9.76 -37.32 -19.26
CA LEU A 429 10.13 -36.41 -20.34
C LEU A 429 10.73 -37.25 -21.48
N ASN A 430 9.98 -37.44 -22.54
CA ASN A 430 10.52 -37.95 -23.82
C ASN A 430 11.37 -36.85 -24.45
N THR A 431 12.66 -36.86 -24.18
CA THR A 431 13.63 -36.00 -24.88
C THR A 431 13.93 -36.58 -26.26
N THR A 432 13.12 -36.25 -27.24
CA THR A 432 13.55 -36.30 -28.63
C THR A 432 14.43 -35.07 -28.91
N PRO A 433 15.69 -35.23 -29.37
CA PRO A 433 16.53 -34.11 -29.70
C PRO A 433 15.91 -33.35 -30.86
N HIS A 434 15.43 -32.13 -30.60
CA HIS A 434 14.97 -31.20 -31.62
C HIS A 434 16.21 -30.64 -32.34
N ARG A 435 16.32 -30.84 -33.66
CA ARG A 435 17.32 -30.20 -34.53
C ARG A 435 16.71 -28.91 -35.10
N GLY A 436 16.57 -27.89 -34.26
CA GLY A 436 16.25 -26.52 -34.69
C GLY A 436 17.50 -25.66 -34.83
N ASP A 437 17.39 -24.53 -35.53
CA ASP A 437 18.47 -23.55 -35.59
C ASP A 437 18.74 -22.94 -34.18
N THR A 438 19.98 -22.58 -33.91
CA THR A 438 20.35 -21.93 -32.66
C THR A 438 19.73 -20.53 -32.59
N VAL A 439 18.85 -20.30 -31.64
CA VAL A 439 18.16 -19.01 -31.43
C VAL A 439 18.82 -18.15 -30.37
N LEU A 440 19.60 -18.77 -29.45
CA LEU A 440 20.33 -18.05 -28.39
C LEU A 440 21.62 -18.82 -28.09
N GLN A 441 22.73 -18.08 -28.03
CA GLN A 441 24.01 -18.64 -27.62
C GLN A 441 24.62 -17.72 -26.56
N LEU A 442 24.97 -18.28 -25.41
CA LEU A 442 25.79 -17.65 -24.38
C LEU A 442 27.19 -18.27 -24.44
N ASP A 443 28.22 -17.43 -24.43
CA ASP A 443 29.61 -17.86 -24.41
C ASP A 443 30.33 -17.10 -23.29
N ARG A 444 30.71 -17.83 -22.23
CA ARG A 444 31.45 -17.34 -21.05
C ARG A 444 30.87 -16.05 -20.45
N VAL A 445 29.55 -15.97 -20.37
CA VAL A 445 28.84 -14.81 -19.84
C VAL A 445 29.08 -14.67 -18.34
N GLY A 446 29.62 -13.52 -17.96
CA GLY A 446 29.78 -13.11 -16.57
C GLY A 446 29.05 -11.79 -16.30
N HIS A 447 28.69 -11.53 -15.05
CA HIS A 447 28.14 -10.24 -14.65
C HIS A 447 28.51 -9.90 -13.23
N VAL A 448 28.98 -8.66 -13.00
CA VAL A 448 29.35 -8.13 -11.70
C VAL A 448 28.54 -6.86 -11.44
N TYR A 449 27.73 -6.85 -10.39
CA TYR A 449 27.03 -5.64 -9.94
C TYR A 449 28.01 -4.70 -9.24
N ALA A 450 27.88 -3.40 -9.49
CA ALA A 450 28.72 -2.35 -8.90
C ALA A 450 30.22 -2.58 -9.12
N ASP A 451 30.59 -3.05 -10.32
CA ASP A 451 31.99 -3.28 -10.69
C ASP A 451 32.85 -2.03 -10.47
N GLY A 452 34.10 -2.24 -10.05
CA GLY A 452 35.02 -1.15 -9.72
C GLY A 452 34.75 -0.44 -8.38
N THR A 453 33.77 -0.91 -7.59
CA THR A 453 33.47 -0.36 -6.26
C THR A 453 33.78 -1.36 -5.14
N PRO A 454 33.96 -0.91 -3.87
CA PRO A 454 34.08 -1.82 -2.73
C PRO A 454 32.90 -2.77 -2.52
N TRP A 455 31.78 -2.51 -3.15
CA TRP A 455 30.54 -3.32 -3.08
C TRP A 455 30.35 -4.22 -4.31
N ALA A 456 31.38 -4.43 -5.12
CA ALA A 456 31.33 -5.29 -6.29
C ALA A 456 30.90 -6.71 -5.90
N LYS A 457 29.81 -7.20 -6.51
CA LYS A 457 29.25 -8.52 -6.26
C LYS A 457 29.11 -9.28 -7.59
N SER A 458 29.91 -10.36 -7.74
CA SER A 458 29.80 -11.25 -8.89
C SER A 458 28.48 -12.04 -8.82
N ALA A 459 27.62 -11.87 -9.81
CA ALA A 459 26.33 -12.56 -9.93
C ALA A 459 26.43 -13.76 -10.87
N LEU A 460 27.20 -13.67 -11.94
CA LEU A 460 27.41 -14.75 -12.91
C LEU A 460 28.91 -14.88 -13.22
N ARG A 461 29.34 -16.11 -13.46
CA ARG A 461 30.72 -16.42 -13.85
C ARG A 461 30.70 -17.51 -14.91
N ASP A 462 31.24 -17.18 -16.08
CA ASP A 462 31.59 -18.16 -17.14
C ASP A 462 30.40 -19.07 -17.54
N VAL A 463 29.21 -18.50 -17.73
CA VAL A 463 28.01 -19.25 -18.12
C VAL A 463 27.98 -19.40 -19.63
N SER A 464 28.00 -20.66 -20.10
CA SER A 464 27.98 -20.99 -21.53
C SER A 464 26.94 -22.07 -21.80
N PHE A 465 26.01 -21.81 -22.71
CA PHE A 465 25.07 -22.81 -23.26
C PHE A 465 24.40 -22.27 -24.53
N THR A 466 23.76 -23.15 -25.26
CA THR A 466 22.99 -22.83 -26.49
C THR A 466 21.55 -23.25 -26.32
N VAL A 467 20.63 -22.50 -26.96
CA VAL A 467 19.21 -22.81 -27.04
C VAL A 467 18.84 -22.86 -28.50
N SER A 468 18.23 -23.95 -28.93
CA SER A 468 17.73 -24.14 -30.30
C SER A 468 16.23 -23.83 -30.39
N GLU A 469 15.74 -23.60 -31.58
CA GLU A 469 14.31 -23.38 -31.84
C GLU A 469 13.48 -24.58 -31.33
N GLY A 470 12.47 -24.30 -30.47
CA GLY A 470 11.63 -25.33 -29.88
C GLY A 470 12.18 -25.93 -28.55
N ASP A 471 13.37 -25.55 -28.13
CA ASP A 471 13.92 -26.02 -26.84
C ASP A 471 13.21 -25.36 -25.63
N GLY A 472 13.02 -26.18 -24.61
CA GLY A 472 12.64 -25.69 -23.25
C GLY A 472 13.86 -25.72 -22.33
N VAL A 473 14.31 -24.57 -21.84
CA VAL A 473 15.45 -24.48 -20.91
C VAL A 473 14.98 -24.22 -19.49
N LEU A 474 15.30 -25.11 -18.55
CA LEU A 474 15.05 -24.94 -17.13
C LEU A 474 16.29 -24.39 -16.42
N ILE A 475 16.20 -23.18 -15.89
CA ILE A 475 17.25 -22.58 -15.05
C ILE A 475 16.88 -22.78 -13.58
N HIS A 476 17.65 -23.60 -12.87
CA HIS A 476 17.42 -23.86 -11.44
C HIS A 476 18.64 -23.51 -10.58
N GLY A 477 18.46 -23.35 -9.28
CA GLY A 477 19.51 -23.03 -8.32
C GLY A 477 18.96 -22.28 -7.10
N GLY A 478 19.75 -22.17 -6.03
CA GLY A 478 19.37 -21.49 -4.79
C GLY A 478 19.18 -19.97 -4.96
N ASN A 479 18.69 -19.31 -3.91
CA ASN A 479 18.58 -17.85 -3.89
C ASN A 479 19.97 -17.21 -3.98
N GLY A 480 20.08 -16.13 -4.77
CA GLY A 480 21.38 -15.47 -5.01
C GLY A 480 22.28 -16.16 -6.04
N SER A 481 21.88 -17.28 -6.67
CA SER A 481 22.69 -17.99 -7.69
C SER A 481 22.75 -17.31 -9.06
N GLY A 482 22.15 -16.11 -9.22
CA GLY A 482 22.21 -15.33 -10.46
C GLY A 482 21.12 -15.66 -11.50
N LYS A 483 20.09 -16.48 -11.17
CA LYS A 483 19.00 -16.85 -12.12
C LYS A 483 18.31 -15.63 -12.75
N SER A 484 17.92 -14.66 -11.93
CA SER A 484 17.26 -13.44 -12.44
C SER A 484 18.20 -12.60 -13.30
N THR A 485 19.49 -12.50 -12.91
CA THR A 485 20.51 -11.81 -13.70
C THR A 485 20.70 -12.47 -15.06
N LEU A 486 20.78 -13.81 -15.08
CA LEU A 486 20.87 -14.58 -16.32
C LEU A 486 19.65 -14.38 -17.20
N ALA A 487 18.45 -14.45 -16.63
CA ALA A 487 17.21 -14.19 -17.36
C ALA A 487 17.15 -12.77 -17.95
N TRP A 488 17.62 -11.75 -17.22
CA TRP A 488 17.68 -10.37 -17.71
C TRP A 488 18.69 -10.20 -18.86
N ILE A 489 19.83 -10.87 -18.79
CA ILE A 489 20.82 -10.86 -19.88
C ILE A 489 20.23 -11.55 -21.13
N MET A 490 19.59 -12.71 -20.97
CA MET A 490 18.93 -13.43 -22.06
C MET A 490 17.81 -12.61 -22.70
N ALA A 491 17.11 -11.81 -21.91
CA ALA A 491 16.05 -10.90 -22.38
C ALA A 491 16.59 -9.57 -22.93
N GLY A 492 17.90 -9.33 -22.93
CA GLY A 492 18.50 -8.06 -23.38
C GLY A 492 18.24 -6.86 -22.46
N LEU A 493 17.80 -7.12 -21.23
CA LEU A 493 17.50 -6.06 -20.25
C LEU A 493 18.75 -5.60 -19.49
N THR A 494 19.80 -6.40 -19.50
CA THR A 494 21.09 -6.11 -18.86
C THR A 494 22.21 -6.63 -19.73
N THR A 495 23.32 -5.90 -19.81
CA THR A 495 24.53 -6.35 -20.52
C THR A 495 25.32 -7.31 -19.63
N PRO A 496 25.97 -8.33 -20.22
CA PRO A 496 26.85 -9.24 -19.50
C PRO A 496 28.08 -8.53 -18.92
#